data_67141219943d2adc8751a58d660dbeef
#
_entry.id   67141219943d2adc8751a58d660dbeef
#
_cell.length_a   1.000
_cell.length_b   1.000
_cell.length_c   1.000
_cell.angle_alpha   90.00
_cell.angle_beta   90.00
_cell.angle_gamma   90.00
#
_symmetry.space_group_name_H-M   'P 1'
#
loop_
_entity.id
_entity.type
_entity.pdbx_description
1 polymer ?
#
loop_
_entity_poly.entity_id
_entity_poly.type
_entity_poly.pdbx_seq_one_letter_code
_entity_poly.pdbx_strand_id
1 'polypeptide(L)'
;LNKILKYGFFKKGKLVYNLYKLKGVIFMDRKIKVAQYGTGKMSVYTMRYVYEKGAEIVGAVDVNPAVIGKDIGEIIGTENKGVKVVSLEEAEKMLTETKPDIVIVTTMSLIKDVEDALMLCAKLGINAITTCEEAFYPMNSNPGVTTKIDEMAKKTGCTITGSGYQDIYWGQLISSIAGSTQTIKKIKGSSSYNVEDYGIALAKAHGAGLTLEEFDSQVASVDRISDEERKSMIDKGEYLPSYMWNVNGWLCDKLGLTVKSQTQKTVPQTHSEDIYSSTLGMTVKAGDATGMSAVVTTETEEG
;
A
#
# COMPACT_ATOMS: atom_id res chain seq x y z
N LEU A 1 26.32 30.21 1.89
CA LEU A 1 26.76 28.81 2.12
C LEU A 1 27.74 28.68 3.29
N ASN A 2 28.69 29.60 3.43
CA ASN A 2 29.73 29.53 4.49
C ASN A 2 29.25 29.74 5.93
N LYS A 3 27.99 30.13 6.17
CA LYS A 3 27.39 30.23 7.51
C LYS A 3 26.65 28.98 7.96
N ILE A 4 26.33 28.03 7.05
CA ILE A 4 25.59 26.81 7.35
C ILE A 4 26.52 25.69 7.84
N LEU A 5 27.80 25.71 7.47
CA LEU A 5 28.78 24.67 7.85
C LEU A 5 29.40 24.83 9.24
N LYS A 6 29.06 25.87 10.00
CA LYS A 6 29.74 26.18 11.27
C LYS A 6 29.15 25.52 12.52
N TYR A 7 28.08 24.73 12.42
CA TYR A 7 27.38 24.18 13.58
C TYR A 7 26.98 22.70 13.42
N GLY A 8 27.91 21.87 13.00
CA GLY A 8 27.81 20.44 13.17
C GLY A 8 28.74 19.98 14.29
N PHE A 9 28.22 19.65 15.46
CA PHE A 9 29.04 19.12 16.55
C PHE A 9 28.73 17.65 16.77
N PHE A 10 29.77 16.82 16.55
CA PHE A 10 29.82 15.47 17.10
C PHE A 10 30.39 15.54 18.51
N LYS A 11 29.63 15.16 19.53
CA LYS A 11 30.14 14.90 20.85
C LYS A 11 29.60 13.54 21.31
N LYS A 12 30.52 12.57 21.49
CA LYS A 12 30.29 11.24 22.08
C LYS A 12 29.21 10.38 21.37
N GLY A 13 29.29 10.22 20.04
CA GLY A 13 28.50 9.21 19.34
C GLY A 13 26.98 9.40 19.33
N LYS A 14 26.47 10.56 19.78
CA LYS A 14 25.08 10.95 19.65
C LYS A 14 24.97 12.12 18.69
N LEU A 15 24.24 11.94 17.59
CA LEU A 15 23.84 13.00 16.71
C LEU A 15 22.85 13.88 17.46
N VAL A 16 23.31 15.03 17.95
CA VAL A 16 22.43 16.05 18.52
C VAL A 16 21.98 16.94 17.38
N TYR A 17 20.77 16.74 16.89
CA TYR A 17 20.11 17.68 16.00
C TYR A 17 19.70 18.91 16.82
N ASN A 18 20.54 19.94 16.79
CA ASN A 18 20.09 21.27 17.19
C ASN A 18 19.32 21.86 16.01
N LEU A 19 18.02 21.59 15.95
CA LEU A 19 17.12 22.15 14.95
C LEU A 19 16.88 23.61 15.33
N TYR A 20 17.54 24.52 14.62
CA TYR A 20 17.17 25.91 14.65
C TYR A 20 15.70 26.05 14.24
N LYS A 21 14.89 26.76 15.03
CA LYS A 21 13.58 27.22 14.62
C LYS A 21 13.73 28.04 13.33
N LEU A 22 13.56 27.37 12.20
CA LEU A 22 13.26 28.07 10.95
C LEU A 22 11.90 28.73 11.16
N LYS A 23 11.83 30.04 11.07
CA LYS A 23 10.58 30.79 11.13
C LYS A 23 9.62 30.18 10.09
N GLY A 24 8.55 29.55 10.54
CA GLY A 24 7.55 28.89 9.70
C GLY A 24 7.48 27.36 9.81
N VAL A 25 8.41 26.68 10.50
CA VAL A 25 8.29 25.24 10.78
C VAL A 25 7.68 25.08 12.17
N ILE A 26 6.45 24.59 12.22
CA ILE A 26 5.77 24.24 13.48
C ILE A 26 6.25 22.86 13.87
N PHE A 27 7.14 22.76 14.85
CA PHE A 27 7.41 21.50 15.53
C PHE A 27 6.28 21.24 16.52
N MET A 28 5.62 20.09 16.38
CA MET A 28 4.66 19.67 17.39
C MET A 28 5.43 19.26 18.64
N ASP A 29 5.21 19.98 19.74
CA ASP A 29 5.79 19.70 21.07
C ASP A 29 5.08 18.51 21.77
N ARG A 30 4.25 17.77 21.04
CA ARG A 30 3.49 16.62 21.52
C ARG A 30 3.70 15.40 20.64
N LYS A 31 3.42 14.24 21.19
CA LYS A 31 3.39 13.00 20.41
C LYS A 31 2.32 13.06 19.33
N ILE A 32 2.63 12.49 18.16
CA ILE A 32 1.65 12.26 17.11
C ILE A 32 0.69 11.19 17.58
N LYS A 33 -0.60 11.46 17.48
CA LYS A 33 -1.68 10.53 17.80
C LYS A 33 -2.07 9.75 16.55
N VAL A 34 -2.04 8.44 16.65
CA VAL A 34 -2.36 7.53 15.56
C VAL A 34 -3.58 6.69 15.94
N ALA A 35 -4.52 6.48 15.01
CA ALA A 35 -5.48 5.41 15.14
C ALA A 35 -5.15 4.29 14.15
N GLN A 36 -5.29 3.05 14.58
CA GLN A 36 -5.08 1.86 13.75
C GLN A 36 -6.42 1.33 13.26
N TYR A 37 -6.59 1.22 11.94
CA TYR A 37 -7.79 0.66 11.32
C TYR A 37 -7.43 -0.67 10.64
N GLY A 38 -7.94 -1.77 11.20
CA GLY A 38 -7.51 -3.14 10.92
C GLY A 38 -6.34 -3.55 11.83
N THR A 39 -6.56 -4.61 12.62
CA THR A 39 -5.58 -5.13 13.60
C THR A 39 -5.08 -6.53 13.24
N GLY A 40 -5.06 -6.84 11.93
CA GLY A 40 -4.56 -8.10 11.38
C GLY A 40 -3.02 -8.21 11.40
N LYS A 41 -2.50 -9.21 10.70
CA LYS A 41 -1.05 -9.55 10.70
C LYS A 41 -0.15 -8.36 10.38
N MET A 42 -0.50 -7.55 9.36
CA MET A 42 0.33 -6.41 8.94
C MET A 42 0.32 -5.26 9.96
N SER A 43 -0.78 -5.06 10.66
CA SER A 43 -0.90 -4.00 11.67
C SER A 43 0.06 -4.16 12.84
N VAL A 44 0.48 -5.39 13.15
CA VAL A 44 1.47 -5.66 14.23
C VAL A 44 2.77 -4.92 13.94
N TYR A 45 3.22 -4.93 12.68
CA TYR A 45 4.43 -4.23 12.28
C TYR A 45 4.25 -2.71 12.30
N THR A 46 3.13 -2.22 11.76
CA THR A 46 2.85 -0.76 11.75
C THR A 46 2.68 -0.21 13.16
N MET A 47 1.96 -0.89 14.04
CA MET A 47 1.78 -0.45 15.42
C MET A 47 3.10 -0.44 16.22
N ARG A 48 3.94 -1.46 16.05
CA ARG A 48 5.29 -1.48 16.67
C ARG A 48 6.12 -0.30 16.17
N TYR A 49 6.10 -0.05 14.86
CA TYR A 49 6.83 1.05 14.25
C TYR A 49 6.35 2.42 14.75
N VAL A 50 5.03 2.61 14.94
CA VAL A 50 4.48 3.83 15.53
C VAL A 50 5.12 4.13 16.90
N TYR A 51 5.18 3.13 17.77
CA TYR A 51 5.81 3.29 19.10
C TYR A 51 7.32 3.51 19.00
N GLU A 52 8.03 2.80 18.13
CA GLU A 52 9.47 3.02 17.89
C GLU A 52 9.78 4.45 17.46
N LYS A 53 8.90 5.08 16.68
CA LYS A 53 9.04 6.47 16.21
C LYS A 53 8.57 7.50 17.23
N GLY A 54 8.17 7.08 18.42
CA GLY A 54 7.78 7.96 19.52
C GLY A 54 6.37 8.54 19.39
N ALA A 55 5.58 8.05 18.44
CA ALA A 55 4.15 8.36 18.34
C ALA A 55 3.33 7.49 19.32
N GLU A 56 2.06 7.77 19.48
CA GLU A 56 1.15 7.02 20.35
C GLU A 56 -0.09 6.57 19.58
N ILE A 57 -0.53 5.35 19.84
CA ILE A 57 -1.81 4.85 19.31
C ILE A 57 -2.88 5.21 20.34
N VAL A 58 -3.94 5.90 19.88
CA VAL A 58 -5.04 6.39 20.70
C VAL A 58 -6.38 5.71 20.43
N GLY A 59 -6.44 4.86 19.40
CA GLY A 59 -7.63 4.09 19.04
C GLY A 59 -7.28 2.97 18.07
N ALA A 60 -8.08 1.92 18.07
CA ALA A 60 -7.95 0.79 17.15
C ALA A 60 -9.32 0.23 16.78
N VAL A 61 -9.50 -0.17 15.52
CA VAL A 61 -10.75 -0.69 14.95
C VAL A 61 -10.49 -2.01 14.23
N ASP A 62 -11.39 -2.98 14.40
CA ASP A 62 -11.39 -4.21 13.59
C ASP A 62 -12.81 -4.76 13.45
N VAL A 63 -13.02 -5.62 12.45
CA VAL A 63 -14.27 -6.36 12.24
C VAL A 63 -14.24 -7.76 12.86
N ASN A 64 -13.05 -8.25 13.21
CA ASN A 64 -12.85 -9.59 13.74
C ASN A 64 -13.25 -9.67 15.22
N PRO A 65 -14.32 -10.40 15.58
CA PRO A 65 -14.75 -10.51 16.98
C PRO A 65 -13.72 -11.12 17.91
N ALA A 66 -12.73 -11.84 17.37
CA ALA A 66 -11.66 -12.44 18.17
C ALA A 66 -10.66 -11.42 18.73
N VAL A 67 -10.62 -10.20 18.18
CA VAL A 67 -9.71 -9.12 18.62
C VAL A 67 -10.45 -7.93 19.23
N ILE A 68 -11.73 -7.77 18.97
CA ILE A 68 -12.56 -6.70 19.55
C ILE A 68 -12.53 -6.83 21.09
N GLY A 69 -12.30 -5.71 21.76
CA GLY A 69 -12.17 -5.63 23.21
C GLY A 69 -10.78 -5.95 23.76
N LYS A 70 -9.86 -6.55 22.98
CA LYS A 70 -8.48 -6.77 23.38
C LYS A 70 -7.69 -5.48 23.39
N ASP A 71 -6.70 -5.42 24.26
CA ASP A 71 -5.72 -4.34 24.23
C ASP A 71 -4.73 -4.52 23.08
N ILE A 72 -4.36 -3.42 22.40
CA ILE A 72 -3.41 -3.49 21.29
C ILE A 72 -2.02 -3.98 21.73
N GLY A 73 -1.63 -3.79 22.98
CA GLY A 73 -0.41 -4.35 23.56
C GLY A 73 -0.39 -5.87 23.49
N GLU A 74 -1.53 -6.52 23.76
CA GLU A 74 -1.69 -7.97 23.62
C GLU A 74 -1.49 -8.40 22.15
N ILE A 75 -2.07 -7.65 21.20
CA ILE A 75 -1.97 -7.95 19.77
C ILE A 75 -0.53 -7.83 19.27
N ILE A 76 0.20 -6.80 19.70
CA ILE A 76 1.59 -6.58 19.27
C ILE A 76 2.62 -7.35 20.11
N GLY A 77 2.17 -8.09 21.13
CA GLY A 77 3.05 -8.88 22.01
C GLY A 77 3.91 -8.04 22.96
N THR A 78 3.33 -7.00 23.52
CA THR A 78 3.98 -6.12 24.53
C THR A 78 3.10 -5.96 25.77
N GLU A 79 3.53 -5.11 26.71
CA GLU A 79 2.69 -4.71 27.84
C GLU A 79 1.40 -3.98 27.38
N ASN A 80 0.38 -3.98 28.25
CA ASN A 80 -0.88 -3.30 28.02
C ASN A 80 -0.65 -1.82 27.70
N LYS A 81 -1.29 -1.33 26.62
CA LYS A 81 -1.20 0.06 26.15
C LYS A 81 -2.39 0.91 26.57
N GLY A 82 -3.41 0.32 27.17
CA GLY A 82 -4.64 1.01 27.57
C GLY A 82 -5.57 1.35 26.41
N VAL A 83 -5.33 0.79 25.22
CA VAL A 83 -6.12 1.03 24.01
C VAL A 83 -6.78 -0.27 23.58
N LYS A 84 -8.10 -0.32 23.67
CA LYS A 84 -8.88 -1.48 23.25
C LYS A 84 -9.32 -1.34 21.80
N VAL A 85 -9.34 -2.47 21.10
CA VAL A 85 -9.91 -2.54 19.75
C VAL A 85 -11.43 -2.42 19.86
N VAL A 86 -12.02 -1.49 19.11
CA VAL A 86 -13.46 -1.31 19.00
C VAL A 86 -14.00 -1.95 17.72
N SER A 87 -15.30 -2.15 17.65
CA SER A 87 -15.99 -2.64 16.45
C SER A 87 -16.08 -1.55 15.37
N LEU A 88 -16.45 -1.95 14.16
CA LEU A 88 -16.63 -1.02 13.05
C LEU A 88 -17.74 0.01 13.31
N GLU A 89 -18.81 -0.39 13.99
CA GLU A 89 -19.93 0.48 14.35
C GLU A 89 -19.51 1.59 15.31
N GLU A 90 -18.46 1.37 16.08
CA GLU A 90 -17.93 2.34 17.05
C GLU A 90 -16.79 3.21 16.46
N ALA A 91 -16.37 2.93 15.22
CA ALA A 91 -15.21 3.58 14.58
C ALA A 91 -15.35 5.10 14.54
N GLU A 92 -16.48 5.62 14.05
CA GLU A 92 -16.72 7.07 13.94
C GLU A 92 -16.69 7.76 15.31
N LYS A 93 -17.34 7.15 16.31
CA LYS A 93 -17.34 7.64 17.68
C LYS A 93 -15.92 7.69 18.24
N MET A 94 -15.18 6.58 18.11
CA MET A 94 -13.81 6.47 18.61
C MET A 94 -12.90 7.53 17.95
N LEU A 95 -12.95 7.70 16.64
CA LEU A 95 -12.15 8.68 15.92
C LEU A 95 -12.51 10.13 16.33
N THR A 96 -13.79 10.40 16.55
CA THR A 96 -14.27 11.72 17.00
C THR A 96 -13.80 12.05 18.42
N GLU A 97 -13.82 11.08 19.32
CA GLU A 97 -13.42 11.25 20.73
C GLU A 97 -11.90 11.34 20.89
N THR A 98 -11.14 10.46 20.22
CA THR A 98 -9.67 10.38 20.37
C THR A 98 -8.92 11.43 19.56
N LYS A 99 -9.52 11.93 18.47
CA LYS A 99 -8.97 12.96 17.57
C LYS A 99 -7.52 12.63 17.16
N PRO A 100 -7.29 11.54 16.45
CA PRO A 100 -5.96 11.19 15.98
C PRO A 100 -5.49 12.20 14.93
N ASP A 101 -4.19 12.40 14.83
CA ASP A 101 -3.58 13.20 13.75
C ASP A 101 -3.62 12.47 12.42
N ILE A 102 -3.58 11.14 12.49
CA ILE A 102 -3.56 10.26 11.33
C ILE A 102 -4.15 8.89 11.67
N VAL A 103 -4.85 8.31 10.70
CA VAL A 103 -5.30 6.91 10.73
C VAL A 103 -4.41 6.07 9.82
N ILE A 104 -3.95 4.91 10.30
CA ILE A 104 -3.27 3.89 9.49
C ILE A 104 -4.26 2.78 9.17
N VAL A 105 -4.59 2.60 7.89
CA VAL A 105 -5.55 1.60 7.41
C VAL A 105 -4.78 0.40 6.82
N THR A 106 -4.93 -0.78 7.43
CA THR A 106 -4.24 -2.01 7.03
C THR A 106 -5.21 -3.18 6.87
N THR A 107 -6.24 -3.00 6.05
CA THR A 107 -7.33 -3.98 5.91
C THR A 107 -7.27 -4.78 4.62
N MET A 108 -7.37 -4.12 3.47
CA MET A 108 -7.56 -4.76 2.17
C MET A 108 -6.62 -4.15 1.12
N SER A 109 -6.52 -4.80 -0.07
CA SER A 109 -5.60 -4.40 -1.14
C SER A 109 -6.25 -3.60 -2.27
N LEU A 110 -7.58 -3.57 -2.36
CA LEU A 110 -8.32 -2.84 -3.38
C LEU A 110 -8.95 -1.57 -2.80
N ILE A 111 -8.92 -0.48 -3.59
CA ILE A 111 -9.40 0.83 -3.13
C ILE A 111 -10.90 0.83 -2.78
N LYS A 112 -11.71 0.07 -3.51
CA LYS A 112 -13.14 -0.10 -3.23
C LYS A 112 -13.41 -0.76 -1.87
N ASP A 113 -12.52 -1.66 -1.44
CA ASP A 113 -12.68 -2.40 -0.17
C ASP A 113 -12.26 -1.57 1.05
N VAL A 114 -11.52 -0.50 0.83
CA VAL A 114 -11.11 0.47 1.86
C VAL A 114 -11.83 1.82 1.72
N GLU A 115 -12.76 1.95 0.76
CA GLU A 115 -13.50 3.20 0.48
C GLU A 115 -14.15 3.75 1.75
N ASP A 116 -14.90 2.92 2.48
CA ASP A 116 -15.63 3.35 3.67
C ASP A 116 -14.69 3.87 4.77
N ALA A 117 -13.58 3.19 5.01
CA ALA A 117 -12.59 3.60 6.01
C ALA A 117 -11.92 4.93 5.63
N LEU A 118 -11.50 5.08 4.38
CA LEU A 118 -10.87 6.29 3.88
C LEU A 118 -11.87 7.45 3.79
N MET A 119 -13.11 7.18 3.37
CA MET A 119 -14.17 8.17 3.32
C MET A 119 -14.58 8.65 4.72
N LEU A 120 -14.60 7.76 5.72
CA LEU A 120 -14.82 8.14 7.11
C LEU A 120 -13.73 9.11 7.59
N CYS A 121 -12.46 8.78 7.35
CA CYS A 121 -11.35 9.67 7.69
C CYS A 121 -11.48 11.02 6.97
N ALA A 122 -11.78 11.00 5.67
CA ALA A 122 -11.96 12.22 4.88
C ALA A 122 -13.12 13.08 5.39
N LYS A 123 -14.27 12.50 5.72
CA LYS A 123 -15.43 13.23 6.28
C LYS A 123 -15.11 13.89 7.61
N LEU A 124 -14.32 13.23 8.46
CA LEU A 124 -13.91 13.73 9.76
C LEU A 124 -12.72 14.73 9.67
N GLY A 125 -12.15 14.94 8.48
CA GLY A 125 -10.99 15.81 8.28
C GLY A 125 -9.69 15.23 8.90
N ILE A 126 -9.61 13.92 9.05
CA ILE A 126 -8.46 13.23 9.63
C ILE A 126 -7.58 12.69 8.50
N ASN A 127 -6.28 12.92 8.56
CA ASN A 127 -5.35 12.34 7.59
C ASN A 127 -5.37 10.82 7.66
N ALA A 128 -5.19 10.14 6.54
CA ALA A 128 -5.07 8.69 6.50
C ALA A 128 -3.96 8.22 5.59
N ILE A 129 -3.31 7.14 6.02
CA ILE A 129 -2.34 6.37 5.25
C ILE A 129 -2.85 4.94 5.16
N THR A 130 -2.84 4.35 3.97
CA THR A 130 -3.27 2.96 3.79
C THR A 130 -2.18 2.13 3.14
N THR A 131 -2.08 0.86 3.55
CA THR A 131 -1.25 -0.16 2.88
C THR A 131 -1.97 -0.84 1.71
N CYS A 132 -3.14 -0.36 1.34
CA CYS A 132 -3.87 -0.81 0.16
C CYS A 132 -3.00 -0.63 -1.09
N GLU A 133 -2.67 -1.72 -1.77
CA GLU A 133 -1.75 -1.69 -2.92
C GLU A 133 -2.29 -0.84 -4.08
N GLU A 134 -3.60 -0.93 -4.34
CA GLU A 134 -4.24 -0.13 -5.39
C GLU A 134 -4.19 1.38 -5.08
N ALA A 135 -4.15 1.78 -3.80
CA ALA A 135 -4.11 3.18 -3.38
C ALA A 135 -2.80 3.91 -3.72
N PHE A 136 -1.80 3.22 -4.29
CA PHE A 136 -0.58 3.87 -4.76
C PHE A 136 -0.86 4.91 -5.86
N TYR A 137 -1.66 4.55 -6.88
CA TYR A 137 -2.10 5.46 -7.94
C TYR A 137 -3.49 5.04 -8.45
N PRO A 138 -4.53 5.13 -7.61
CA PRO A 138 -5.83 4.52 -7.89
C PRO A 138 -6.61 5.19 -9.01
N MET A 139 -6.22 6.39 -9.45
CA MET A 139 -6.81 7.04 -10.63
C MET A 139 -6.65 6.20 -11.91
N ASN A 140 -5.64 5.34 -11.96
CA ASN A 140 -5.33 4.50 -13.12
C ASN A 140 -6.18 3.21 -13.17
N SER A 141 -6.87 2.84 -12.10
CA SER A 141 -7.66 1.61 -12.01
C SER A 141 -9.08 1.81 -11.49
N ASN A 142 -9.30 2.80 -10.63
CA ASN A 142 -10.60 3.08 -10.03
C ASN A 142 -10.81 4.59 -9.84
N PRO A 143 -10.98 5.36 -10.93
CA PRO A 143 -11.14 6.82 -10.87
C PRO A 143 -12.40 7.24 -10.10
N GLY A 144 -13.48 6.43 -10.13
CA GLY A 144 -14.74 6.76 -9.49
C GLY A 144 -14.64 6.87 -7.97
N VAL A 145 -14.10 5.84 -7.31
CA VAL A 145 -13.87 5.85 -5.84
C VAL A 145 -12.82 6.90 -5.48
N THR A 146 -11.75 6.97 -6.26
CA THR A 146 -10.64 7.90 -6.02
C THR A 146 -11.11 9.36 -6.03
N THR A 147 -11.90 9.75 -7.03
CA THR A 147 -12.44 11.11 -7.14
C THR A 147 -13.33 11.46 -5.93
N LYS A 148 -14.20 10.56 -5.49
CA LYS A 148 -15.05 10.80 -4.31
C LYS A 148 -14.21 11.07 -3.04
N ILE A 149 -13.17 10.26 -2.82
CA ILE A 149 -12.29 10.42 -1.64
C ILE A 149 -11.50 11.73 -1.75
N ASP A 150 -10.94 12.03 -2.92
CA ASP A 150 -10.15 13.24 -3.18
C ASP A 150 -10.98 14.52 -2.98
N GLU A 151 -12.19 14.58 -3.53
CA GLU A 151 -13.10 15.70 -3.35
C GLU A 151 -13.46 15.93 -1.87
N MET A 152 -13.73 14.84 -1.12
CA MET A 152 -14.03 14.95 0.30
C MET A 152 -12.79 15.40 1.09
N ALA A 153 -11.62 14.83 0.81
CA ALA A 153 -10.38 15.23 1.47
C ALA A 153 -10.04 16.70 1.21
N LYS A 154 -10.21 17.19 -0.03
CA LYS A 154 -10.07 18.61 -0.38
C LYS A 154 -11.05 19.49 0.37
N LYS A 155 -12.30 19.08 0.49
CA LYS A 155 -13.35 19.80 1.20
C LYS A 155 -13.06 19.98 2.70
N THR A 156 -12.49 18.97 3.32
CA THR A 156 -12.20 18.96 4.77
C THR A 156 -10.76 19.38 5.11
N GLY A 157 -9.88 19.48 4.10
CA GLY A 157 -8.49 19.88 4.25
C GLY A 157 -7.57 18.82 4.84
N CYS A 158 -7.92 17.53 4.67
CA CYS A 158 -7.07 16.41 5.07
C CYS A 158 -6.33 15.79 3.89
N THR A 159 -5.35 14.94 4.20
CA THR A 159 -4.55 14.18 3.22
C THR A 159 -4.84 12.69 3.35
N ILE A 160 -5.20 12.06 2.24
CA ILE A 160 -5.36 10.61 2.13
C ILE A 160 -4.29 10.09 1.16
N THR A 161 -3.54 9.06 1.54
CA THR A 161 -2.47 8.53 0.69
C THR A 161 -2.30 7.02 0.85
N GLY A 162 -1.91 6.36 -0.24
CA GLY A 162 -1.32 5.02 -0.18
C GLY A 162 0.10 5.11 0.36
N SER A 163 0.59 4.05 0.95
CA SER A 163 1.97 3.92 1.41
C SER A 163 2.39 2.46 1.50
N GLY A 164 3.67 2.24 1.29
CA GLY A 164 4.30 0.95 1.38
C GLY A 164 5.56 0.87 0.52
N TYR A 165 5.93 -0.35 0.15
CA TYR A 165 7.09 -0.61 -0.68
C TYR A 165 7.04 0.13 -2.03
N GLN A 166 5.88 0.12 -2.69
CA GLN A 166 5.67 0.73 -4.00
C GLN A 166 5.92 2.25 -3.97
N ASP A 167 5.44 2.92 -2.92
CA ASP A 167 5.57 4.37 -2.78
C ASP A 167 7.02 4.79 -2.60
N ILE A 168 7.79 4.05 -1.81
CA ILE A 168 9.18 4.36 -1.52
C ILE A 168 10.06 4.02 -2.73
N TYR A 169 9.95 2.79 -3.23
CA TYR A 169 10.83 2.30 -4.28
C TYR A 169 10.49 2.91 -5.64
N TRP A 170 9.26 2.68 -6.13
CA TRP A 170 8.85 3.14 -7.45
C TRP A 170 8.50 4.63 -7.45
N GLY A 171 7.74 5.08 -6.45
CA GLY A 171 7.21 6.44 -6.37
C GLY A 171 8.26 7.49 -6.06
N GLN A 172 9.27 7.16 -5.25
CA GLN A 172 10.30 8.11 -4.85
C GLN A 172 11.65 7.81 -5.49
N LEU A 173 12.21 6.62 -5.26
CA LEU A 173 13.56 6.30 -5.71
C LEU A 173 13.66 6.22 -7.24
N ILE A 174 12.86 5.36 -7.86
CA ILE A 174 12.92 5.14 -9.32
C ILE A 174 12.50 6.39 -10.08
N SER A 175 11.44 7.08 -9.68
CA SER A 175 11.01 8.31 -10.34
C SER A 175 12.07 9.43 -10.24
N SER A 176 12.75 9.55 -9.10
CA SER A 176 13.83 10.54 -8.92
C SER A 176 15.03 10.23 -9.79
N ILE A 177 15.44 8.96 -9.87
CA ILE A 177 16.56 8.53 -10.73
C ILE A 177 16.18 8.73 -12.20
N ALA A 178 15.01 8.31 -12.63
CA ALA A 178 14.52 8.49 -13.99
C ALA A 178 14.45 9.98 -14.36
N GLY A 179 13.88 10.82 -13.48
CA GLY A 179 13.79 12.27 -13.69
C GLY A 179 15.14 12.99 -13.74
N SER A 180 16.22 12.38 -13.24
CA SER A 180 17.59 12.91 -13.37
C SER A 180 18.30 12.50 -14.67
N THR A 181 17.67 11.64 -15.47
CA THR A 181 18.25 11.11 -16.71
C THR A 181 17.94 12.05 -17.88
N GLN A 182 18.94 12.37 -18.68
CA GLN A 182 18.76 13.28 -19.84
C GLN A 182 17.88 12.69 -20.93
N THR A 183 17.97 11.38 -21.17
CA THR A 183 17.17 10.68 -22.18
C THR A 183 16.77 9.32 -21.67
N ILE A 184 15.47 9.08 -21.58
CA ILE A 184 14.91 7.79 -21.23
C ILE A 184 14.39 7.13 -22.51
N LYS A 185 14.90 5.93 -22.82
CA LYS A 185 14.39 5.11 -23.92
C LYS A 185 13.47 4.00 -23.44
N LYS A 186 13.72 3.49 -22.23
CA LYS A 186 12.96 2.39 -21.66
C LYS A 186 13.25 2.29 -20.17
N ILE A 187 12.18 2.08 -19.38
CA ILE A 187 12.27 1.67 -17.99
C ILE A 187 11.87 0.21 -17.91
N LYS A 188 12.73 -0.63 -17.37
CA LYS A 188 12.44 -2.02 -17.06
C LYS A 188 12.68 -2.26 -15.58
N GLY A 189 11.70 -2.88 -14.92
CA GLY A 189 11.84 -3.25 -13.54
C GLY A 189 11.06 -4.50 -13.22
N SER A 190 11.45 -5.19 -12.19
CA SER A 190 10.75 -6.34 -11.63
C SER A 190 10.91 -6.35 -10.12
N SER A 191 9.92 -6.92 -9.45
CA SER A 191 10.03 -7.31 -8.05
C SER A 191 9.50 -8.73 -7.91
N SER A 192 10.05 -9.49 -7.00
CA SER A 192 9.61 -10.83 -6.68
C SER A 192 9.58 -11.03 -5.18
N TYR A 193 8.69 -11.88 -4.73
CA TYR A 193 8.58 -12.29 -3.35
C TYR A 193 8.16 -13.75 -3.28
N ASN A 194 8.46 -14.39 -2.16
CA ASN A 194 8.06 -15.77 -1.93
C ASN A 194 6.62 -15.80 -1.39
N VAL A 195 5.68 -16.40 -2.14
CA VAL A 195 4.27 -16.48 -1.73
C VAL A 195 4.06 -17.30 -0.45
N GLU A 196 4.99 -18.19 -0.11
CA GLU A 196 4.97 -18.98 1.13
C GLU A 196 4.95 -18.07 2.38
N ASP A 197 5.62 -16.91 2.33
CA ASP A 197 5.74 -16.00 3.46
C ASP A 197 4.42 -15.27 3.78
N TYR A 198 3.48 -15.24 2.83
CA TYR A 198 2.23 -14.48 2.92
C TYR A 198 1.00 -15.32 3.22
N GLY A 199 1.12 -16.65 3.18
CA GLY A 199 0.08 -17.60 3.56
C GLY A 199 -0.79 -18.11 2.41
N ILE A 200 -1.63 -19.09 2.74
CA ILE A 200 -2.36 -19.92 1.77
C ILE A 200 -3.29 -19.14 0.84
N ALA A 201 -3.94 -18.08 1.35
CA ALA A 201 -4.88 -17.30 0.54
C ALA A 201 -4.16 -16.63 -0.63
N LEU A 202 -3.00 -16.01 -0.38
CA LEU A 202 -2.21 -15.37 -1.42
C LEU A 202 -1.60 -16.41 -2.38
N ALA A 203 -1.05 -17.51 -1.87
CA ALA A 203 -0.50 -18.57 -2.69
C ALA A 203 -1.53 -19.11 -3.69
N LYS A 204 -2.76 -19.40 -3.25
CA LYS A 204 -3.87 -19.83 -4.11
C LYS A 204 -4.32 -18.75 -5.10
N ALA A 205 -4.43 -17.50 -4.66
CA ALA A 205 -4.79 -16.39 -5.55
C ALA A 205 -3.75 -16.17 -6.67
N HIS A 206 -2.49 -16.55 -6.43
CA HIS A 206 -1.42 -16.52 -7.44
C HIS A 206 -1.28 -17.82 -8.22
N GLY A 207 -2.22 -18.74 -8.09
CA GLY A 207 -2.29 -19.99 -8.85
C GLY A 207 -1.24 -21.03 -8.46
N ALA A 208 -0.60 -20.91 -7.28
CA ALA A 208 0.34 -21.90 -6.82
C ALA A 208 -0.33 -23.26 -6.60
N GLY A 209 0.24 -24.31 -7.17
CA GLY A 209 -0.27 -25.68 -7.13
C GLY A 209 -1.23 -26.06 -8.26
N LEU A 210 -1.53 -25.13 -9.17
CA LEU A 210 -2.37 -25.39 -10.35
C LEU A 210 -1.50 -26.00 -11.49
N THR A 211 -2.11 -26.86 -12.28
CA THR A 211 -1.57 -27.22 -13.61
C THR A 211 -1.56 -25.99 -14.52
N LEU A 212 -0.79 -26.00 -15.60
CA LEU A 212 -0.78 -24.87 -16.55
C LEU A 212 -2.14 -24.62 -17.19
N GLU A 213 -2.93 -25.67 -17.43
CA GLU A 213 -4.28 -25.56 -17.97
C GLU A 213 -5.25 -24.91 -16.98
N GLU A 214 -5.20 -25.34 -15.72
CA GLU A 214 -5.99 -24.73 -14.65
C GLU A 214 -5.57 -23.29 -14.40
N PHE A 215 -4.25 -23.01 -14.39
CA PHE A 215 -3.74 -21.64 -14.26
C PHE A 215 -4.24 -20.75 -15.39
N ASP A 216 -4.19 -21.23 -16.62
CA ASP A 216 -4.63 -20.49 -17.79
C ASP A 216 -6.13 -20.15 -17.70
N SER A 217 -6.96 -21.08 -17.24
CA SER A 217 -8.41 -20.88 -17.13
C SER A 217 -8.83 -20.06 -15.92
N GLN A 218 -8.19 -20.24 -14.75
CA GLN A 218 -8.62 -19.65 -13.48
C GLN A 218 -7.91 -18.34 -13.14
N VAL A 219 -6.67 -18.16 -13.62
CA VAL A 219 -5.83 -17.01 -13.26
C VAL A 219 -5.54 -16.13 -14.46
N ALA A 220 -5.00 -16.66 -15.56
CA ALA A 220 -4.59 -15.85 -16.70
C ALA A 220 -5.76 -15.38 -17.58
N SER A 221 -6.92 -16.01 -17.48
CA SER A 221 -8.10 -15.63 -18.28
C SER A 221 -8.59 -14.21 -18.04
N VAL A 222 -8.35 -13.64 -16.86
CA VAL A 222 -8.75 -12.28 -16.49
C VAL A 222 -8.06 -11.19 -17.33
N ASP A 223 -6.93 -11.51 -17.95
CA ASP A 223 -6.20 -10.56 -18.81
C ASP A 223 -6.63 -10.64 -20.29
N ARG A 224 -7.52 -11.59 -20.65
CA ARG A 224 -7.99 -11.80 -22.04
C ARG A 224 -9.24 -10.99 -22.36
N ILE A 225 -9.18 -9.72 -22.02
CA ILE A 225 -10.26 -8.76 -22.28
C ILE A 225 -9.78 -7.72 -23.31
N SER A 226 -10.70 -7.17 -24.08
CA SER A 226 -10.40 -6.06 -24.98
C SER A 226 -10.05 -4.78 -24.21
N ASP A 227 -9.42 -3.82 -24.87
CA ASP A 227 -9.12 -2.53 -24.25
C ASP A 227 -10.40 -1.75 -23.91
N GLU A 228 -11.46 -1.90 -24.73
CA GLU A 228 -12.78 -1.31 -24.46
C GLU A 228 -13.42 -1.93 -23.22
N GLU A 229 -13.34 -3.24 -23.08
CA GLU A 229 -13.87 -3.97 -21.92
C GLU A 229 -13.09 -3.57 -20.66
N ARG A 230 -11.74 -3.57 -20.72
CA ARG A 230 -10.89 -3.12 -19.61
C ARG A 230 -11.23 -1.70 -19.19
N LYS A 231 -11.36 -0.79 -20.14
CA LYS A 231 -11.79 0.59 -19.88
C LYS A 231 -13.15 0.64 -19.18
N SER A 232 -14.12 -0.13 -19.66
CA SER A 232 -15.44 -0.22 -19.02
C SER A 232 -15.37 -0.74 -17.59
N MET A 233 -14.51 -1.74 -17.32
CA MET A 233 -14.30 -2.26 -15.96
C MET A 233 -13.63 -1.22 -15.06
N ILE A 234 -12.66 -0.47 -15.56
CA ILE A 234 -12.00 0.62 -14.82
C ILE A 234 -13.02 1.70 -14.46
N ASP A 235 -13.83 2.14 -15.42
CA ASP A 235 -14.86 3.17 -15.23
C ASP A 235 -15.90 2.75 -14.18
N LYS A 236 -16.18 1.44 -14.06
CA LYS A 236 -17.10 0.85 -13.06
C LYS A 236 -16.43 0.51 -11.72
N GLY A 237 -15.10 0.58 -11.64
CA GLY A 237 -14.35 0.13 -10.46
C GLY A 237 -14.36 -1.39 -10.26
N GLU A 238 -14.46 -2.14 -11.35
CA GLU A 238 -14.49 -3.61 -11.38
C GLU A 238 -13.17 -4.23 -11.83
N TYR A 239 -12.25 -3.44 -12.35
CA TYR A 239 -10.94 -3.90 -12.80
C TYR A 239 -10.07 -4.26 -11.60
N LEU A 240 -9.41 -5.41 -11.67
CA LEU A 240 -8.49 -5.91 -10.63
C LEU A 240 -7.06 -5.88 -11.17
N PRO A 241 -6.38 -4.75 -11.10
CA PRO A 241 -5.04 -4.61 -11.64
C PRO A 241 -4.00 -5.30 -10.74
N SER A 242 -2.88 -5.72 -11.34
CA SER A 242 -1.68 -5.88 -10.54
C SER A 242 -1.19 -4.51 -10.06
N TYR A 243 -0.44 -4.46 -8.95
CA TYR A 243 0.09 -3.18 -8.47
C TYR A 243 0.99 -2.49 -9.51
N MET A 244 1.65 -3.24 -10.40
CA MET A 244 2.46 -2.68 -11.49
C MET A 244 1.66 -1.87 -12.51
N TRP A 245 0.35 -2.13 -12.62
CA TRP A 245 -0.54 -1.31 -13.44
C TRP A 245 -0.54 0.14 -12.97
N ASN A 246 -0.74 0.34 -11.67
CA ASN A 246 -0.74 1.67 -11.06
C ASN A 246 0.66 2.27 -10.97
N VAL A 247 1.70 1.45 -10.76
CA VAL A 247 3.11 1.92 -10.78
C VAL A 247 3.46 2.51 -12.15
N ASN A 248 3.11 1.85 -13.25
CA ASN A 248 3.39 2.35 -14.59
C ASN A 248 2.65 3.66 -14.87
N GLY A 249 1.36 3.74 -14.50
CA GLY A 249 0.59 4.99 -14.61
C GLY A 249 1.22 6.13 -13.81
N TRP A 250 1.61 5.86 -12.57
CA TRP A 250 2.32 6.84 -11.75
C TRP A 250 3.62 7.32 -12.36
N LEU A 251 4.45 6.40 -12.87
CA LEU A 251 5.72 6.77 -13.51
C LEU A 251 5.50 7.68 -14.73
N CYS A 252 4.50 7.37 -15.55
CA CYS A 252 4.16 8.21 -16.68
C CYS A 252 3.72 9.61 -16.23
N ASP A 253 2.78 9.70 -15.29
CA ASP A 253 2.30 10.98 -14.75
C ASP A 253 3.45 11.79 -14.14
N LYS A 254 4.28 11.17 -13.31
CA LYS A 254 5.41 11.80 -12.63
C LYS A 254 6.50 12.31 -13.57
N LEU A 255 6.70 11.63 -14.69
CA LEU A 255 7.71 11.99 -15.70
C LEU A 255 7.13 12.87 -16.81
N GLY A 256 5.83 13.19 -16.76
CA GLY A 256 5.15 13.98 -17.78
C GLY A 256 4.99 13.25 -19.11
N LEU A 257 4.88 11.91 -19.06
CA LEU A 257 4.68 11.07 -20.25
C LEU A 257 3.21 10.80 -20.49
N THR A 258 2.80 10.78 -21.76
CA THR A 258 1.44 10.50 -22.18
C THR A 258 1.28 9.01 -22.48
N VAL A 259 0.43 8.33 -21.73
CA VAL A 259 0.15 6.90 -21.95
C VAL A 259 -0.60 6.73 -23.28
N LYS A 260 -0.01 5.98 -24.21
CA LYS A 260 -0.60 5.58 -25.47
C LYS A 260 -1.37 4.27 -25.34
N SER A 261 -0.77 3.29 -24.69
CA SER A 261 -1.40 2.00 -24.38
C SER A 261 -0.84 1.42 -23.09
N GLN A 262 -1.66 0.66 -22.38
CA GLN A 262 -1.24 -0.09 -21.23
C GLN A 262 -1.89 -1.47 -21.23
N THR A 263 -1.07 -2.50 -21.11
CA THR A 263 -1.51 -3.90 -21.14
C THR A 263 -0.96 -4.66 -19.96
N GLN A 264 -1.69 -5.68 -19.53
CA GLN A 264 -1.27 -6.61 -18.47
C GLN A 264 -1.33 -8.04 -19.01
N LYS A 265 -0.36 -8.85 -18.63
CA LYS A 265 -0.33 -10.27 -18.91
C LYS A 265 0.10 -11.04 -17.68
N THR A 266 -0.73 -11.97 -17.24
CA THR A 266 -0.42 -12.91 -16.16
C THR A 266 0.23 -14.16 -16.73
N VAL A 267 1.40 -14.53 -16.20
CA VAL A 267 2.24 -15.63 -16.66
C VAL A 267 2.52 -16.57 -15.48
N PRO A 268 2.32 -17.90 -15.62
CA PRO A 268 2.68 -18.82 -14.56
C PRO A 268 4.20 -18.84 -14.34
N GLN A 269 4.60 -18.92 -13.08
CA GLN A 269 5.96 -19.27 -12.70
C GLN A 269 6.00 -20.76 -12.45
N THR A 270 7.00 -21.44 -12.98
CA THR A 270 7.15 -22.90 -12.87
C THR A 270 8.55 -23.25 -12.37
N HIS A 271 8.71 -24.46 -11.87
CA HIS A 271 10.01 -25.00 -11.50
C HIS A 271 10.28 -26.30 -12.27
N SER A 272 11.55 -26.60 -12.51
CA SER A 272 11.97 -27.80 -13.23
C SER A 272 11.93 -29.11 -12.42
N GLU A 273 11.75 -29.00 -11.10
CA GLU A 273 11.69 -30.09 -10.15
C GLU A 273 10.43 -29.98 -9.28
N ASP A 274 10.03 -31.10 -8.67
CA ASP A 274 8.96 -31.13 -7.68
C ASP A 274 9.36 -30.30 -6.46
N ILE A 275 8.47 -29.39 -6.04
CA ILE A 275 8.69 -28.53 -4.87
C ILE A 275 7.58 -28.75 -3.85
N TYR A 276 7.95 -29.02 -2.61
CA TYR A 276 7.01 -29.07 -1.51
C TYR A 276 6.68 -27.66 -1.01
N SER A 277 5.39 -27.29 -1.05
CA SER A 277 4.87 -26.06 -0.44
C SER A 277 4.33 -26.37 0.95
N SER A 278 4.95 -25.79 1.96
CA SER A 278 4.50 -25.92 3.34
C SER A 278 3.17 -25.17 3.57
N THR A 279 2.98 -24.07 2.87
CA THR A 279 1.77 -23.25 2.93
C THR A 279 0.56 -23.94 2.33
N LEU A 280 0.73 -24.62 1.18
CA LEU A 280 -0.33 -25.39 0.55
C LEU A 280 -0.50 -26.77 1.17
N GLY A 281 0.51 -27.31 1.87
CA GLY A 281 0.56 -28.66 2.41
C GLY A 281 0.65 -29.74 1.34
N MET A 282 1.20 -29.41 0.17
CA MET A 282 1.30 -30.33 -0.98
C MET A 282 2.59 -30.16 -1.76
N THR A 283 2.93 -31.16 -2.57
CA THR A 283 4.01 -31.07 -3.55
C THR A 283 3.46 -30.55 -4.87
N VAL A 284 3.95 -29.39 -5.31
CA VAL A 284 3.74 -28.84 -6.66
C VAL A 284 4.66 -29.60 -7.61
N LYS A 285 4.11 -30.18 -8.69
CA LYS A 285 4.87 -30.98 -9.64
C LYS A 285 5.72 -30.10 -10.54
N ALA A 286 6.81 -30.70 -11.01
CA ALA A 286 7.66 -30.09 -12.02
C ALA A 286 6.84 -29.63 -13.23
N GLY A 287 6.97 -28.37 -13.61
CA GLY A 287 6.22 -27.77 -14.72
C GLY A 287 4.86 -27.19 -14.35
N ASP A 288 4.29 -27.50 -13.18
CA ASP A 288 3.09 -26.86 -12.68
C ASP A 288 3.39 -25.47 -12.11
N ALA A 289 2.34 -24.66 -11.91
CA ALA A 289 2.49 -23.30 -11.43
C ALA A 289 2.90 -23.27 -9.94
N THR A 290 4.01 -22.63 -9.66
CA THR A 290 4.47 -22.30 -8.29
C THR A 290 4.03 -20.91 -7.83
N GLY A 291 3.40 -20.16 -8.73
CA GLY A 291 2.93 -18.80 -8.55
C GLY A 291 2.77 -18.09 -9.89
N MET A 292 2.70 -16.76 -9.88
CA MET A 292 2.53 -15.99 -11.11
C MET A 292 3.49 -14.80 -11.19
N SER A 293 3.69 -14.30 -12.41
CA SER A 293 4.18 -12.96 -12.70
C SER A 293 3.11 -12.15 -13.40
N ALA A 294 2.82 -10.96 -12.93
CA ALA A 294 2.05 -9.98 -13.70
C ALA A 294 3.01 -9.07 -14.46
N VAL A 295 2.95 -9.09 -15.78
CA VAL A 295 3.79 -8.27 -16.66
C VAL A 295 2.94 -7.14 -17.19
N VAL A 296 3.22 -5.91 -16.76
CA VAL A 296 2.56 -4.71 -17.28
C VAL A 296 3.50 -4.00 -18.23
N THR A 297 2.98 -3.73 -19.43
CA THR A 297 3.68 -2.96 -20.47
C THR A 297 2.91 -1.69 -20.74
N THR A 298 3.60 -0.55 -20.69
CA THR A 298 3.04 0.76 -21.05
C THR A 298 3.86 1.36 -22.18
N GLU A 299 3.19 1.77 -23.24
CA GLU A 299 3.77 2.56 -24.33
C GLU A 299 3.36 4.00 -24.16
N THR A 300 4.26 4.92 -24.46
CA THR A 300 4.01 6.37 -24.38
C THR A 300 4.07 7.02 -25.76
N GLU A 301 3.45 8.19 -25.90
CA GLU A 301 3.49 8.96 -27.14
C GLU A 301 4.89 9.52 -27.44
N GLU A 302 5.68 9.70 -26.40
CA GLU A 302 7.04 10.25 -26.48
C GLU A 302 8.10 9.20 -26.90
N GLY A 303 7.75 7.90 -26.94
CA GLY A 303 8.64 6.83 -27.42
C GLY A 303 8.72 5.60 -26.54
#